data_578a20f7bfcc0b0a7597eb95551bbc68
#
_entry.id   578a20f7bfcc0b0a7597eb95551bbc68
#
_cell.length_a   1.000
_cell.length_b   1.000
_cell.length_c   1.000
_cell.angle_alpha   90.00
_cell.angle_beta   90.00
_cell.angle_gamma   90.00
#
_symmetry.space_group_name_H-M   'P 1'
#
loop_
_entity.id
_entity.type
_entity.pdbx_description
1 polymer ?
#
loop_
_entity_poly.entity_id
_entity_poly.type
_entity_poly.pdbx_seq_one_letter_code
_entity_poly.pdbx_strand_id
1 'polypeptide(L)'
;ADRQIEVIPEIDVPAHSNSALAAYPQLACPVVKDFVGVLPGLGGRNSEIIYCAGNDSVFTFLQDVFDEILELFPSRYIHVGGDEARKTNWEKCPLCQKRMKKQRLANEEDLQGYFMKRISDYLRKKGREVIGWDELTNSSFLPEESIILGWQGMGTAALKAAEKGHRFIMTPARVLYLIRYQGPQWFEPVTYFGNNTLKDVFDYEPVQKDWKPE
;
A
#
# COMPACT_ATOMS: atom_id res chain seq x y z
N ALA A 1 -9.30 23.00 6.44
CA ALA A 1 -10.62 23.64 6.43
C ALA A 1 -10.62 24.94 5.62
N ASP A 2 -9.74 25.89 5.90
CA ASP A 2 -9.76 27.24 5.30
C ASP A 2 -9.50 27.28 3.79
N ARG A 3 -8.89 26.23 3.24
CA ARG A 3 -8.59 26.10 1.80
C ARG A 3 -9.44 25.05 1.10
N GLN A 4 -10.41 24.48 1.79
CA GLN A 4 -11.28 23.40 1.26
C GLN A 4 -10.50 22.19 0.72
N ILE A 5 -9.35 21.91 1.33
CA ILE A 5 -8.52 20.73 1.04
C ILE A 5 -8.72 19.73 2.15
N GLU A 6 -9.13 18.52 1.80
CA GLU A 6 -9.13 17.38 2.69
C GLU A 6 -7.73 16.75 2.69
N VAL A 7 -7.17 16.53 3.89
CA VAL A 7 -5.90 15.82 4.04
C VAL A 7 -6.19 14.38 4.44
N ILE A 8 -5.83 13.46 3.57
CA ILE A 8 -5.96 12.01 3.80
C ILE A 8 -4.61 11.49 4.27
N PRO A 9 -4.48 11.02 5.52
CA PRO A 9 -3.23 10.46 5.98
C PRO A 9 -3.00 9.08 5.38
N GLU A 10 -1.73 8.75 5.12
CA GLU A 10 -1.29 7.41 4.72
C GLU A 10 -0.40 6.79 5.80
N ILE A 11 -0.77 5.60 6.24
CA ILE A 11 0.04 4.72 7.08
C ILE A 11 0.21 3.42 6.30
N ASP A 12 1.30 3.34 5.56
CA ASP A 12 1.56 2.24 4.65
C ASP A 12 1.95 0.95 5.41
N VAL A 13 1.22 -0.11 5.10
CA VAL A 13 1.38 -1.45 5.70
C VAL A 13 1.04 -2.53 4.67
N PRO A 14 1.61 -3.73 4.75
CA PRO A 14 2.60 -4.20 5.72
C PRO A 14 4.05 -3.85 5.35
N ALA A 15 4.28 -3.37 4.13
CA ALA A 15 5.58 -2.91 3.63
C ALA A 15 5.88 -1.46 4.01
N HIS A 16 6.92 -0.88 3.45
CA HIS A 16 7.38 0.50 3.71
C HIS A 16 7.49 0.85 5.21
N SER A 17 7.60 -0.17 6.05
CA SER A 17 7.59 -0.13 7.52
C SER A 17 8.97 -0.24 8.15
N ASN A 18 10.05 -0.09 7.37
CA ASN A 18 11.42 -0.30 7.81
C ASN A 18 11.82 0.55 9.02
N SER A 19 11.43 1.83 9.06
CA SER A 19 11.72 2.73 10.18
C SER A 19 11.01 2.29 11.47
N ALA A 20 9.74 1.90 11.36
CA ALA A 20 8.98 1.39 12.49
C ALA A 20 9.55 0.06 13.02
N LEU A 21 9.96 -0.84 12.12
CA LEU A 21 10.58 -2.11 12.49
C LEU A 21 12.01 -1.95 13.02
N ALA A 22 12.71 -0.87 12.67
CA ALA A 22 13.98 -0.52 13.29
C ALA A 22 13.79 -0.13 14.77
N ALA A 23 12.72 0.61 15.07
CA ALA A 23 12.38 1.00 16.44
C ALA A 23 11.72 -0.15 17.24
N TYR A 24 10.94 -0.99 16.58
CA TYR A 24 10.16 -2.08 17.18
C TYR A 24 10.43 -3.43 16.47
N PRO A 25 11.67 -3.98 16.54
CA PRO A 25 12.06 -5.17 15.78
C PRO A 25 11.24 -6.42 16.13
N GLN A 26 10.61 -6.47 17.29
CA GLN A 26 9.71 -7.56 17.70
C GLN A 26 8.42 -7.65 16.85
N LEU A 27 8.11 -6.64 16.04
CA LEU A 27 6.98 -6.64 15.11
C LEU A 27 7.32 -7.24 13.75
N ALA A 28 8.61 -7.46 13.45
CA ALA A 28 9.06 -8.21 12.28
C ALA A 28 8.86 -9.72 12.47
N CYS A 29 8.98 -10.49 11.38
CA CYS A 29 8.99 -11.93 11.46
C CYS A 29 10.22 -12.44 12.25
N PRO A 30 10.07 -13.43 13.14
CA PRO A 30 11.18 -13.93 13.96
C PRO A 30 12.32 -14.59 13.16
N VAL A 31 12.13 -14.81 11.87
CA VAL A 31 13.16 -15.29 10.94
C VAL A 31 14.13 -14.18 10.50
N VAL A 32 13.77 -12.92 10.70
CA VAL A 32 14.62 -11.75 10.42
C VAL A 32 15.59 -11.59 11.59
N LYS A 33 16.86 -11.98 11.40
CA LYS A 33 17.87 -11.96 12.48
C LYS A 33 18.86 -10.79 12.38
N ASP A 34 19.14 -10.36 11.16
CA ASP A 34 20.20 -9.38 10.88
C ASP A 34 19.64 -8.02 10.45
N PHE A 35 18.65 -7.54 11.17
CA PHE A 35 18.05 -6.24 10.90
C PHE A 35 18.95 -5.12 11.47
N VAL A 36 19.53 -4.31 10.62
CA VAL A 36 20.59 -3.33 10.96
C VAL A 36 20.06 -1.89 11.07
N GLY A 37 18.76 -1.66 10.94
CA GLY A 37 18.16 -0.33 11.04
C GLY A 37 17.65 0.23 9.72
N VAL A 38 17.43 1.53 9.67
CA VAL A 38 16.89 2.22 8.49
C VAL A 38 17.97 2.44 7.46
N LEU A 39 17.77 1.92 6.24
CA LEU A 39 18.66 2.17 5.12
C LEU A 39 18.21 3.44 4.37
N PRO A 40 19.15 4.35 4.05
CA PRO A 40 18.85 5.50 3.21
C PRO A 40 18.60 5.06 1.76
N GLY A 41 17.81 5.84 1.03
CA GLY A 41 17.55 5.64 -0.38
C GLY A 41 16.39 4.69 -0.68
N LEU A 42 16.36 4.15 -1.90
CA LEU A 42 15.25 3.33 -2.41
C LEU A 42 15.13 1.92 -1.79
N GLY A 43 15.80 1.66 -0.70
CA GLY A 43 15.51 0.58 0.26
C GLY A 43 15.60 -0.86 -0.23
N GLY A 44 16.24 -1.13 -1.38
CA GLY A 44 16.15 -2.40 -2.08
C GLY A 44 16.46 -3.68 -1.30
N ARG A 45 17.26 -3.62 -0.23
CA ARG A 45 17.55 -4.80 0.61
C ARG A 45 16.56 -5.03 1.73
N ASN A 46 15.85 -3.99 2.19
CA ASN A 46 14.92 -4.08 3.31
C ASN A 46 13.45 -4.22 2.88
N SER A 47 13.17 -4.25 1.59
CA SER A 47 11.79 -4.44 1.08
C SER A 47 11.15 -5.78 1.49
N GLU A 48 11.96 -6.75 1.94
CA GLU A 48 11.50 -8.03 2.48
C GLU A 48 11.20 -7.96 3.99
N ILE A 49 11.64 -6.89 4.68
CA ILE A 49 11.42 -6.70 6.12
C ILE A 49 10.14 -5.89 6.28
N ILE A 50 9.05 -6.63 6.44
CA ILE A 50 7.69 -6.12 6.57
C ILE A 50 7.07 -6.61 7.87
N TYR A 51 5.97 -5.99 8.30
CA TYR A 51 5.25 -6.45 9.50
C TYR A 51 4.90 -7.93 9.45
N CYS A 52 5.04 -8.62 10.58
CA CYS A 52 4.72 -10.04 10.69
C CYS A 52 3.19 -10.24 10.75
N ALA A 53 2.59 -10.74 9.67
CA ALA A 53 1.14 -10.99 9.62
C ALA A 53 0.64 -12.09 10.57
N GLY A 54 1.56 -12.92 11.07
CA GLY A 54 1.26 -13.95 12.07
C GLY A 54 1.28 -13.46 13.52
N ASN A 55 1.81 -12.25 13.78
CA ASN A 55 1.98 -11.70 15.13
C ASN A 55 0.82 -10.75 15.47
N ASP A 56 0.04 -11.07 16.49
CA ASP A 56 -1.11 -10.24 16.89
C ASP A 56 -0.68 -8.89 17.51
N SER A 57 0.53 -8.78 18.09
CA SER A 57 1.06 -7.52 18.59
C SER A 57 1.25 -6.46 17.51
N VAL A 58 1.44 -6.87 16.24
CA VAL A 58 1.48 -5.95 15.09
C VAL A 58 0.15 -5.21 14.96
N PHE A 59 -0.95 -5.92 15.08
CA PHE A 59 -2.28 -5.32 14.94
C PHE A 59 -2.61 -4.41 16.12
N THR A 60 -2.22 -4.78 17.34
CA THR A 60 -2.38 -3.89 18.51
C THR A 60 -1.59 -2.60 18.30
N PHE A 61 -0.31 -2.71 17.94
CA PHE A 61 0.54 -1.55 17.65
C PHE A 61 -0.06 -0.64 16.57
N LEU A 62 -0.52 -1.22 15.46
CA LEU A 62 -1.11 -0.44 14.37
C LEU A 62 -2.45 0.20 14.78
N GLN A 63 -3.23 -0.45 15.64
CA GLN A 63 -4.45 0.14 16.18
C GLN A 63 -4.14 1.37 17.04
N ASP A 64 -3.11 1.30 17.88
CA ASP A 64 -2.66 2.44 18.69
C ASP A 64 -2.19 3.60 17.78
N VAL A 65 -1.41 3.31 16.74
CA VAL A 65 -0.98 4.31 15.73
C VAL A 65 -2.18 4.93 15.02
N PHE A 66 -3.13 4.11 14.58
CA PHE A 66 -4.32 4.63 13.90
C PHE A 66 -5.19 5.47 14.85
N ASP A 67 -5.31 5.12 16.12
CA ASP A 67 -6.10 5.91 17.06
C ASP A 67 -5.52 7.33 17.20
N GLU A 68 -4.19 7.49 17.30
CA GLU A 68 -3.55 8.81 17.29
C GLU A 68 -3.78 9.57 15.98
N ILE A 69 -3.65 8.89 14.84
CA ILE A 69 -3.90 9.51 13.52
C ILE A 69 -5.35 9.97 13.36
N LEU A 70 -6.30 9.20 13.85
CA LEU A 70 -7.72 9.55 13.76
C LEU A 70 -8.11 10.77 14.60
N GLU A 71 -7.38 11.08 15.66
CA GLU A 71 -7.55 12.30 16.45
C GLU A 71 -7.02 13.54 15.69
N LEU A 72 -5.93 13.37 14.93
CA LEU A 72 -5.27 14.46 14.21
C LEU A 72 -5.93 14.79 12.86
N PHE A 73 -6.46 13.76 12.17
CA PHE A 73 -7.00 13.90 10.83
C PHE A 73 -8.50 13.59 10.78
N PRO A 74 -9.34 14.61 10.51
CA PRO A 74 -10.79 14.43 10.46
C PRO A 74 -11.30 13.77 9.17
N SER A 75 -10.42 13.46 8.21
CA SER A 75 -10.80 12.84 6.95
C SER A 75 -11.61 11.56 7.16
N ARG A 76 -12.66 11.39 6.37
CA ARG A 76 -13.38 10.12 6.29
C ARG A 76 -12.50 8.97 5.79
N TYR A 77 -11.45 9.30 5.05
CA TYR A 77 -10.58 8.34 4.38
C TYR A 77 -9.24 8.19 5.09
N ILE A 78 -8.75 6.96 5.15
CA ILE A 78 -7.40 6.61 5.59
C ILE A 78 -6.77 5.75 4.50
N HIS A 79 -5.60 6.16 4.00
CA HIS A 79 -4.82 5.35 3.09
C HIS A 79 -3.93 4.39 3.88
N VAL A 80 -3.98 3.11 3.55
CA VAL A 80 -3.29 2.05 4.29
C VAL A 80 -2.17 1.37 3.47
N GLY A 81 -1.82 1.94 2.32
CA GLY A 81 -0.78 1.43 1.44
C GLY A 81 -1.14 0.09 0.80
N GLY A 82 -0.32 -0.91 1.07
CA GLY A 82 -0.51 -2.29 0.59
C GLY A 82 0.40 -2.69 -0.55
N ASP A 83 1.24 -1.76 -1.03
CA ASP A 83 2.13 -1.93 -2.16
C ASP A 83 3.47 -2.58 -1.76
N GLU A 84 4.12 -3.14 -2.78
CA GLU A 84 5.49 -3.66 -2.76
C GLU A 84 5.84 -4.62 -1.60
N ALA A 85 4.84 -5.25 -0.99
CA ALA A 85 5.05 -6.19 0.12
C ALA A 85 5.69 -7.49 -0.37
N ARG A 86 7.00 -7.62 -0.20
CA ARG A 86 7.73 -8.86 -0.51
C ARG A 86 7.56 -9.87 0.61
N LYS A 87 6.96 -11.00 0.30
CA LYS A 87 6.49 -12.00 1.27
C LYS A 87 7.50 -13.09 1.61
N THR A 88 8.74 -13.00 1.12
CA THR A 88 9.81 -14.01 1.32
C THR A 88 10.02 -14.43 2.78
N ASN A 89 9.88 -13.46 3.71
CA ASN A 89 9.97 -13.76 5.14
C ASN A 89 8.69 -14.38 5.69
N TRP A 90 7.53 -14.09 5.13
CA TRP A 90 6.27 -14.73 5.54
C TRP A 90 6.23 -16.20 5.17
N GLU A 91 6.77 -16.58 4.00
CA GLU A 91 6.88 -17.97 3.55
C GLU A 91 7.65 -18.84 4.55
N LYS A 92 8.67 -18.28 5.18
CA LYS A 92 9.56 -18.96 6.14
C LYS A 92 9.13 -18.78 7.59
N CYS A 93 8.24 -17.85 7.86
CA CYS A 93 7.86 -17.46 9.22
C CYS A 93 6.86 -18.45 9.82
N PRO A 94 7.19 -19.14 10.94
CA PRO A 94 6.27 -20.10 11.55
C PRO A 94 4.97 -19.47 12.05
N LEU A 95 5.00 -18.19 12.45
CA LEU A 95 3.80 -17.47 12.88
C LEU A 95 2.87 -17.18 11.71
N CYS A 96 3.43 -16.72 10.58
CA CYS A 96 2.66 -16.47 9.34
C CYS A 96 2.06 -17.77 8.81
N GLN A 97 2.84 -18.83 8.72
CA GLN A 97 2.37 -20.15 8.24
C GLN A 97 1.30 -20.73 9.17
N LYS A 98 1.44 -20.57 10.50
CA LYS A 98 0.40 -20.95 11.45
C LYS A 98 -0.88 -20.15 11.25
N ARG A 99 -0.77 -18.82 10.99
CA ARG A 99 -1.90 -17.95 10.70
C ARG A 99 -2.62 -18.40 9.42
N MET A 100 -1.88 -18.65 8.35
CA MET A 100 -2.45 -19.13 7.09
C MET A 100 -3.25 -20.40 7.27
N LYS A 101 -2.68 -21.40 7.95
CA LYS A 101 -3.40 -22.65 8.27
C LYS A 101 -4.67 -22.40 9.07
N LYS A 102 -4.59 -21.58 10.14
CA LYS A 102 -5.73 -21.27 11.00
C LYS A 102 -6.86 -20.56 10.25
N GLN A 103 -6.51 -19.67 9.32
CA GLN A 103 -7.48 -18.86 8.54
C GLN A 103 -7.84 -19.51 7.19
N ARG A 104 -7.27 -20.68 6.86
CA ARG A 104 -7.48 -21.40 5.59
C ARG A 104 -7.14 -20.52 4.36
N LEU A 105 -6.05 -19.76 4.45
CA LEU A 105 -5.54 -18.92 3.37
C LEU A 105 -4.72 -19.76 2.41
N ALA A 106 -4.89 -19.51 1.11
CA ALA A 106 -4.27 -20.32 0.06
C ALA A 106 -2.77 -20.02 -0.13
N ASN A 107 -2.38 -18.75 0.04
CA ASN A 107 -1.04 -18.25 -0.22
C ASN A 107 -0.78 -16.96 0.57
N GLU A 108 0.41 -16.39 0.41
CA GLU A 108 0.84 -15.17 1.10
C GLU A 108 0.14 -13.90 0.58
N GLU A 109 -0.41 -13.91 -0.65
CA GLU A 109 -1.28 -12.83 -1.14
C GLU A 109 -2.59 -12.81 -0.33
N ASP A 110 -3.17 -13.96 -0.08
CA ASP A 110 -4.35 -14.06 0.80
C ASP A 110 -4.02 -13.71 2.25
N LEU A 111 -2.79 -14.00 2.72
CA LEU A 111 -2.34 -13.55 4.03
C LEU A 111 -2.24 -12.02 4.09
N GLN A 112 -1.79 -11.36 3.03
CA GLN A 112 -1.82 -9.91 2.94
C GLN A 112 -3.26 -9.39 2.94
N GLY A 113 -4.14 -9.99 2.15
CA GLY A 113 -5.56 -9.63 2.17
C GLY A 113 -6.20 -9.76 3.55
N TYR A 114 -5.91 -10.85 4.27
CA TYR A 114 -6.32 -11.02 5.66
C TYR A 114 -5.76 -9.93 6.57
N PHE A 115 -4.48 -9.56 6.42
CA PHE A 115 -3.85 -8.48 7.17
C PHE A 115 -4.58 -7.16 6.93
N MET A 116 -4.77 -6.80 5.68
CA MET A 116 -5.44 -5.56 5.27
C MET A 116 -6.91 -5.54 5.71
N LYS A 117 -7.59 -6.68 5.63
CA LYS A 117 -8.96 -6.81 6.12
C LYS A 117 -9.07 -6.51 7.62
N ARG A 118 -8.15 -7.02 8.45
CA ARG A 118 -8.16 -6.73 9.89
C ARG A 118 -8.00 -5.23 10.17
N ILE A 119 -7.11 -4.54 9.44
CA ILE A 119 -6.93 -3.09 9.56
C ILE A 119 -8.17 -2.35 9.09
N SER A 120 -8.71 -2.72 7.92
CA SER A 120 -9.92 -2.12 7.38
C SER A 120 -11.13 -2.29 8.32
N ASP A 121 -11.33 -3.49 8.87
CA ASP A 121 -12.41 -3.76 9.82
C ASP A 121 -12.28 -2.91 11.10
N TYR A 122 -11.05 -2.65 11.54
CA TYR A 122 -10.79 -1.76 12.67
C TYR A 122 -11.15 -0.31 12.35
N LEU A 123 -10.65 0.21 11.22
CA LEU A 123 -10.88 1.58 10.77
C LEU A 123 -12.38 1.83 10.49
N ARG A 124 -13.07 0.86 9.91
CA ARG A 124 -14.51 0.93 9.66
C ARG A 124 -15.32 1.04 10.95
N LYS A 125 -14.94 0.32 12.01
CA LYS A 125 -15.57 0.47 13.35
C LYS A 125 -15.38 1.86 13.94
N LYS A 126 -14.36 2.58 13.51
CA LYS A 126 -14.10 3.98 13.86
C LYS A 126 -14.75 4.98 12.89
N GLY A 127 -15.59 4.49 11.95
CA GLY A 127 -16.31 5.32 10.97
C GLY A 127 -15.44 5.82 9.82
N ARG A 128 -14.34 5.13 9.51
CA ARG A 128 -13.43 5.50 8.41
C ARG A 128 -13.51 4.52 7.25
N GLU A 129 -13.30 5.00 6.05
CA GLU A 129 -13.16 4.21 4.82
C GLU A 129 -11.69 4.06 4.44
N VAL A 130 -11.36 2.91 3.87
CA VAL A 130 -9.97 2.57 3.53
C VAL A 130 -9.69 2.85 2.06
N ILE A 131 -8.55 3.46 1.80
CA ILE A 131 -7.91 3.57 0.48
C ILE A 131 -6.65 2.71 0.50
N GLY A 132 -6.32 2.06 -0.61
CA GLY A 132 -5.06 1.33 -0.75
C GLY A 132 -4.63 1.17 -2.20
N TRP A 133 -3.40 0.72 -2.39
CA TRP A 133 -2.81 0.53 -3.70
C TRP A 133 -3.34 -0.72 -4.41
N ASP A 134 -3.17 -0.79 -5.71
CA ASP A 134 -3.78 -1.81 -6.57
C ASP A 134 -3.29 -3.24 -6.30
N GLU A 135 -2.19 -3.45 -5.60
CA GLU A 135 -1.74 -4.76 -5.14
C GLU A 135 -2.75 -5.45 -4.21
N LEU A 136 -3.61 -4.70 -3.52
CA LEU A 136 -4.68 -5.29 -2.73
C LEU A 136 -5.61 -6.18 -3.55
N THR A 137 -5.71 -5.93 -4.86
CA THR A 137 -6.50 -6.75 -5.79
C THR A 137 -5.92 -8.13 -6.06
N ASN A 138 -4.67 -8.40 -5.68
CA ASN A 138 -4.03 -9.69 -5.86
C ASN A 138 -4.57 -10.75 -4.88
N SER A 139 -5.15 -10.31 -3.77
CA SER A 139 -5.80 -11.20 -2.80
C SER A 139 -7.25 -11.51 -3.18
N SER A 140 -7.71 -12.69 -2.78
CA SER A 140 -9.14 -13.03 -2.79
C SER A 140 -9.93 -12.32 -1.67
N PHE A 141 -9.23 -11.70 -0.70
CA PHE A 141 -9.80 -11.03 0.48
C PHE A 141 -9.68 -9.50 0.39
N LEU A 142 -10.07 -8.92 -0.74
CA LEU A 142 -10.13 -7.46 -0.85
C LEU A 142 -11.13 -6.91 0.19
N PRO A 143 -10.71 -5.96 1.06
CA PRO A 143 -11.60 -5.40 2.07
C PRO A 143 -12.82 -4.72 1.42
N GLU A 144 -14.02 -4.99 1.94
CA GLU A 144 -15.26 -4.38 1.45
C GLU A 144 -15.19 -2.84 1.46
N GLU A 145 -15.82 -2.20 0.48
CA GLU A 145 -15.92 -0.74 0.35
C GLU A 145 -14.56 0.00 0.21
N SER A 146 -13.45 -0.74 0.04
CA SER A 146 -12.14 -0.11 -0.21
C SER A 146 -12.14 0.66 -1.53
N ILE A 147 -11.41 1.80 -1.53
CA ILE A 147 -11.08 2.53 -2.75
C ILE A 147 -9.67 2.12 -3.17
N ILE A 148 -9.50 1.76 -4.42
CA ILE A 148 -8.23 1.26 -4.94
C ILE A 148 -7.57 2.31 -5.82
N LEU A 149 -6.32 2.64 -5.52
CA LEU A 149 -5.49 3.52 -6.36
C LEU A 149 -4.65 2.67 -7.31
N GLY A 150 -4.87 2.85 -8.61
CA GLY A 150 -4.13 2.15 -9.66
C GLY A 150 -2.86 2.90 -10.02
N TRP A 151 -1.70 2.44 -9.54
CA TRP A 151 -0.43 3.13 -9.77
C TRP A 151 0.53 2.41 -10.72
N GLN A 152 0.51 1.07 -10.72
CA GLN A 152 1.47 0.29 -11.50
C GLN A 152 1.34 0.54 -13.00
N GLY A 153 2.44 0.96 -13.64
CA GLY A 153 2.48 1.27 -15.06
C GLY A 153 1.44 2.32 -15.45
N MET A 154 0.40 1.91 -16.14
CA MET A 154 -0.75 2.74 -16.54
C MET A 154 -1.94 2.65 -15.55
N GLY A 155 -1.76 2.01 -14.40
CA GLY A 155 -2.78 1.88 -13.36
C GLY A 155 -3.88 0.85 -13.66
N THR A 156 -3.69 0.01 -14.68
CA THR A 156 -4.73 -0.93 -15.15
C THR A 156 -5.12 -2.00 -14.13
N ALA A 157 -4.28 -2.25 -13.13
CA ALA A 157 -4.62 -3.20 -12.06
C ALA A 157 -5.83 -2.75 -11.22
N ALA A 158 -6.12 -1.43 -11.16
CA ALA A 158 -7.33 -0.93 -10.52
C ALA A 158 -8.63 -1.41 -11.19
N LEU A 159 -8.59 -1.77 -12.47
CA LEU A 159 -9.77 -2.32 -13.18
C LEU A 159 -10.26 -3.63 -12.56
N LYS A 160 -9.36 -4.43 -11.99
CA LYS A 160 -9.74 -5.63 -11.22
C LYS A 160 -10.59 -5.28 -9.99
N ALA A 161 -10.39 -4.09 -9.42
CA ALA A 161 -11.23 -3.59 -8.33
C ALA A 161 -12.62 -3.23 -8.84
N ALA A 162 -12.71 -2.55 -9.99
CA ALA A 162 -14.00 -2.23 -10.63
C ALA A 162 -14.80 -3.49 -10.96
N GLU A 163 -14.15 -4.53 -11.52
CA GLU A 163 -14.79 -5.82 -11.79
C GLU A 163 -15.39 -6.49 -10.53
N LYS A 164 -14.86 -6.15 -9.35
CA LYS A 164 -15.35 -6.60 -8.06
C LYS A 164 -16.33 -5.61 -7.39
N GLY A 165 -16.72 -4.54 -8.09
CA GLY A 165 -17.64 -3.51 -7.58
C GLY A 165 -17.01 -2.48 -6.64
N HIS A 166 -15.67 -2.37 -6.60
CA HIS A 166 -14.99 -1.36 -5.81
C HIS A 166 -14.78 -0.07 -6.59
N ARG A 167 -14.82 1.06 -5.89
CA ARG A 167 -14.39 2.34 -6.45
C ARG A 167 -12.88 2.32 -6.66
N PHE A 168 -12.41 3.03 -7.68
CA PHE A 168 -10.98 3.17 -7.94
C PHE A 168 -10.60 4.58 -8.39
N ILE A 169 -9.33 4.92 -8.26
CA ILE A 169 -8.74 6.18 -8.72
C ILE A 169 -7.51 5.83 -9.57
N MET A 170 -7.42 6.45 -10.75
CA MET A 170 -6.26 6.28 -11.63
C MET A 170 -5.13 7.20 -11.22
N THR A 171 -4.01 6.62 -10.81
CA THR A 171 -2.78 7.32 -10.39
C THR A 171 -1.55 6.72 -11.08
N PRO A 172 -1.56 6.53 -12.42
CA PRO A 172 -0.54 5.75 -13.12
C PRO A 172 0.85 6.34 -12.95
N ALA A 173 1.76 5.54 -12.41
CA ALA A 173 3.15 5.94 -12.21
C ALA A 173 3.86 6.28 -13.51
N ARG A 174 3.43 5.69 -14.63
CA ARG A 174 4.03 5.96 -15.95
C ARG A 174 3.83 7.41 -16.39
N VAL A 175 2.74 8.05 -15.99
CA VAL A 175 2.33 9.37 -16.50
C VAL A 175 2.24 10.42 -15.39
N LEU A 176 1.68 10.08 -14.23
CA LEU A 176 1.38 11.05 -13.17
C LEU A 176 2.45 11.13 -12.07
N TYR A 177 3.44 10.22 -12.04
CA TYR A 177 4.58 10.35 -11.14
C TYR A 177 5.61 11.29 -11.76
N LEU A 178 5.67 12.52 -11.25
CA LEU A 178 6.55 13.60 -11.73
C LEU A 178 8.01 13.45 -11.23
N ILE A 179 8.44 12.21 -11.04
CA ILE A 179 9.80 11.82 -10.62
C ILE A 179 10.70 11.46 -11.81
N ARG A 180 10.22 11.65 -13.02
CA ARG A 180 10.90 11.32 -14.28
C ARG A 180 11.55 12.56 -14.89
N TYR A 181 12.47 12.35 -15.83
CA TYR A 181 12.96 13.45 -16.65
C TYR A 181 11.82 14.10 -17.43
N GLN A 182 11.70 15.42 -17.33
CA GLN A 182 10.70 16.20 -18.03
C GLN A 182 11.28 16.85 -19.30
N GLY A 183 12.61 16.88 -19.41
CA GLY A 183 13.38 17.40 -20.52
C GLY A 183 14.65 16.58 -20.79
N PRO A 184 15.68 17.18 -21.41
CA PRO A 184 16.95 16.51 -21.65
C PRO A 184 17.68 16.15 -20.34
N GLN A 185 18.06 14.88 -20.23
CA GLN A 185 18.59 14.29 -18.98
C GLN A 185 19.81 15.01 -18.40
N TRP A 186 20.66 15.61 -19.26
CA TRP A 186 21.88 16.34 -18.84
C TRP A 186 21.61 17.70 -18.20
N PHE A 187 20.36 18.17 -18.20
CA PHE A 187 19.98 19.42 -17.53
C PHE A 187 19.14 19.20 -16.26
N GLU A 188 18.86 17.95 -15.89
CA GLU A 188 18.00 17.63 -14.76
C GLU A 188 18.73 16.76 -13.74
N PRO A 189 18.29 16.79 -12.46
CA PRO A 189 18.76 15.84 -11.45
C PRO A 189 18.56 14.40 -11.89
N VAL A 190 19.50 13.52 -11.51
CA VAL A 190 19.47 12.12 -11.91
C VAL A 190 18.20 11.44 -11.43
N THR A 191 17.49 10.79 -12.36
CA THR A 191 16.39 9.87 -12.09
C THR A 191 16.56 8.57 -12.87
N TYR A 192 15.99 7.48 -12.34
CA TYR A 192 16.11 6.14 -12.93
C TYR A 192 14.83 5.68 -13.66
N PHE A 193 13.83 6.55 -13.75
CA PHE A 193 12.48 6.16 -14.18
C PHE A 193 12.16 6.52 -15.64
N GLY A 194 13.16 7.04 -16.40
CA GLY A 194 12.98 7.47 -17.80
C GLY A 194 12.30 8.84 -17.91
N ASN A 195 11.74 9.13 -19.08
CA ASN A 195 11.17 10.45 -19.41
C ASN A 195 9.65 10.47 -19.20
N ASN A 196 9.14 11.63 -18.79
CA ASN A 196 7.71 11.95 -18.74
C ASN A 196 7.54 13.46 -18.93
N THR A 197 7.27 13.87 -20.15
CA THR A 197 7.17 15.28 -20.52
C THR A 197 5.84 15.88 -20.11
N LEU A 198 5.76 17.22 -20.08
CA LEU A 198 4.49 17.93 -19.88
C LEU A 198 3.42 17.49 -20.91
N LYS A 199 3.85 17.22 -22.17
CA LYS A 199 2.95 16.71 -23.22
C LYS A 199 2.39 15.33 -22.85
N ASP A 200 3.20 14.41 -22.31
CA ASP A 200 2.73 13.08 -21.91
C ASP A 200 1.64 13.17 -20.82
N VAL A 201 1.82 14.09 -19.85
CA VAL A 201 0.83 14.33 -18.80
C VAL A 201 -0.43 14.99 -19.36
N PHE A 202 -0.28 15.97 -20.23
CA PHE A 202 -1.40 16.71 -20.83
C PHE A 202 -2.26 15.82 -21.73
N ASP A 203 -1.64 14.93 -22.49
CA ASP A 203 -2.32 14.03 -23.43
C ASP A 203 -2.91 12.78 -22.73
N TYR A 204 -2.64 12.62 -21.43
CA TYR A 204 -3.16 11.46 -20.71
C TYR A 204 -4.67 11.53 -20.55
N GLU A 205 -5.35 10.50 -21.07
CA GLU A 205 -6.79 10.32 -20.92
C GLU A 205 -7.04 9.25 -19.82
N PRO A 206 -7.57 9.63 -18.63
CA PRO A 206 -7.77 8.69 -17.55
C PRO A 206 -8.87 7.66 -17.82
N VAL A 207 -9.88 8.02 -18.63
CA VAL A 207 -10.97 7.13 -19.02
C VAL A 207 -10.66 6.52 -20.38
N GLN A 208 -10.44 5.22 -20.42
CA GLN A 208 -10.14 4.55 -21.68
C GLN A 208 -11.42 4.42 -22.52
N LYS A 209 -11.27 4.48 -23.88
CA LYS A 209 -12.40 4.52 -24.82
C LYS A 209 -13.28 3.26 -24.81
N ASP A 210 -12.73 2.15 -24.34
CA ASP A 210 -13.39 0.84 -24.26
C ASP A 210 -14.07 0.58 -22.90
N TRP A 211 -13.93 1.52 -21.96
CA TRP A 211 -14.63 1.41 -20.67
C TRP A 211 -16.11 1.70 -20.86
N LYS A 212 -16.94 0.82 -20.31
CA LYS A 212 -18.37 1.01 -20.31
C LYS A 212 -18.76 2.02 -19.23
N PRO A 213 -19.59 3.03 -19.55
CA PRO A 213 -20.22 3.84 -18.52
C PRO A 213 -21.21 2.96 -17.74
N GLU A 214 -21.09 2.92 -16.43
CA GLU A 214 -22.08 2.38 -15.52
C GLU A 214 -22.74 3.49 -14.72
#